data_aa4e12817bcb160541be68b16a9d80b4
#
_entry.id   aa4e12817bcb160541be68b16a9d80b4
#
_cell.length_a   1.000
_cell.length_b   1.000
_cell.length_c   1.000
_cell.angle_alpha   90.00
_cell.angle_beta   90.00
_cell.angle_gamma   90.00
#
_symmetry.space_group_name_H-M   'P 1'
#
loop_
_entity.id
_entity.type
_entity.pdbx_description
1 polymer ?
#
loop_
_entity_poly.entity_id
_entity_poly.type
_entity_poly.pdbx_seq_one_letter_code
_entity_poly.pdbx_strand_id
1 'polypeptide(L)'
;MARTTFDGPIRIRRGATVTQATSRATGVTINAPAGQITMNAASLAAGAEATFTVTNSYCNVASVPVVALQAVGTGLPQVYVSAVANGSFNITMTNLD
;
A
#
# COMPACT_ATOMS: atom_id res chain seq x y z
N MET A 1 -24.32 23.00 -2.18
CA MET A 1 -23.15 22.44 -2.89
C MET A 1 -23.59 21.78 -4.18
N ALA A 2 -22.88 22.04 -5.25
CA ALA A 2 -23.20 21.43 -6.54
C ALA A 2 -22.87 19.94 -6.53
N ARG A 3 -23.77 19.15 -7.10
CA ARG A 3 -23.52 17.73 -7.29
C ARG A 3 -22.95 17.50 -8.67
N THR A 4 -21.90 16.72 -8.77
CA THR A 4 -21.38 16.28 -10.05
C THR A 4 -22.23 15.13 -10.57
N THR A 5 -22.73 15.28 -11.82
CA THR A 5 -23.50 14.24 -12.48
C THR A 5 -22.69 13.71 -13.66
N PHE A 6 -22.65 12.40 -13.80
CA PHE A 6 -21.95 11.75 -14.90
C PHE A 6 -22.95 11.19 -15.90
N ASP A 7 -22.84 11.64 -17.14
CA ASP A 7 -23.62 11.11 -18.25
C ASP A 7 -22.75 10.20 -19.09
N GLY A 8 -22.92 8.90 -18.95
CA GLY A 8 -22.14 7.93 -19.67
C GLY A 8 -21.16 7.17 -18.80
N PRO A 9 -20.28 6.36 -19.38
CA PRO A 9 -19.40 5.50 -18.60
C PRO A 9 -18.39 6.28 -17.77
N ILE A 10 -18.21 5.85 -16.53
CA ILE A 10 -17.18 6.37 -15.65
C ILE A 10 -15.95 5.48 -15.82
N ARG A 11 -14.80 6.09 -16.11
CA ARG A 11 -13.55 5.37 -16.17
C ARG A 11 -12.73 5.68 -14.90
N ILE A 12 -12.42 4.63 -14.14
CA ILE A 12 -11.51 4.73 -13.00
C ILE A 12 -10.10 4.55 -13.55
N ARG A 13 -9.22 5.52 -13.26
CA ARG A 13 -7.83 5.45 -13.73
C ARG A 13 -7.16 4.23 -13.13
N ARG A 14 -6.44 3.48 -13.98
CA ARG A 14 -5.60 2.37 -13.51
C ARG A 14 -4.57 2.91 -12.52
N GLY A 15 -4.37 2.18 -11.42
CA GLY A 15 -3.38 2.52 -10.43
C GLY A 15 -1.96 2.35 -10.95
N ALA A 16 -1.02 2.90 -10.21
CA ALA A 16 0.40 2.78 -10.49
C ALA A 16 0.95 1.49 -9.90
N THR A 17 2.14 1.09 -10.38
CA THR A 17 2.88 -0.02 -9.80
C THR A 17 4.25 0.47 -9.36
N VAL A 18 4.76 -0.13 -8.29
CA VAL A 18 6.10 0.18 -7.78
C VAL A 18 6.71 -1.08 -7.21
N THR A 19 8.03 -1.18 -7.28
CA THR A 19 8.80 -2.27 -6.69
C THR A 19 9.60 -1.71 -5.52
N GLN A 20 9.46 -2.36 -4.37
CA GLN A 20 10.23 -2.00 -3.18
C GLN A 20 11.71 -2.35 -3.42
N ALA A 21 12.59 -1.37 -3.26
CA ALA A 21 14.02 -1.55 -3.50
C ALA A 21 14.66 -2.26 -2.28
N THR A 22 15.80 -2.04 -1.96
CA THR A 22 16.74 -2.44 -0.92
C THR A 22 16.24 -3.44 0.15
N SER A 23 15.09 -3.19 0.81
CA SER A 23 14.60 -4.02 1.92
C SER A 23 13.09 -3.92 2.06
N ARG A 24 12.51 -4.74 2.93
CA ARG A 24 11.08 -4.69 3.23
C ARG A 24 10.67 -3.47 4.06
N ALA A 25 11.64 -2.69 4.53
CA ALA A 25 11.39 -1.44 5.25
C ALA A 25 11.63 -0.21 4.36
N THR A 26 11.99 -0.39 3.10
CA THR A 26 12.25 0.71 2.18
C THR A 26 10.93 1.36 1.74
N GLY A 27 10.83 2.67 1.87
CA GLY A 27 9.66 3.43 1.44
C GLY A 27 9.45 3.37 -0.06
N VAL A 28 8.20 3.53 -0.48
CA VAL A 28 7.81 3.58 -1.89
C VAL A 28 6.93 4.80 -2.13
N THR A 29 6.81 5.20 -3.39
CA THR A 29 5.97 6.33 -3.79
C THR A 29 4.97 5.86 -4.83
N ILE A 30 3.69 6.04 -4.56
CA ILE A 30 2.61 5.80 -5.51
C ILE A 30 1.67 7.00 -5.45
N ASN A 31 1.70 7.87 -6.44
CA ASN A 31 0.83 9.05 -6.50
C ASN A 31 -0.40 8.73 -7.34
N ALA A 32 -1.25 7.86 -6.84
CA ALA A 32 -2.45 7.40 -7.52
C ALA A 32 -3.50 6.97 -6.49
N PRO A 33 -4.79 6.95 -6.86
CA PRO A 33 -5.85 6.52 -5.93
C PRO A 33 -5.82 5.02 -5.64
N ALA A 34 -5.12 4.25 -6.46
CA ALA A 34 -4.94 2.80 -6.27
C ALA A 34 -3.58 2.40 -6.84
N GLY A 35 -3.05 1.29 -6.40
CA GLY A 35 -1.77 0.83 -6.90
C GLY A 35 -1.41 -0.56 -6.41
N GLN A 36 -0.31 -1.04 -6.93
CA GLN A 36 0.22 -2.35 -6.62
C GLN A 36 1.70 -2.20 -6.24
N ILE A 37 2.08 -2.80 -5.14
CA ILE A 37 3.46 -2.78 -4.64
C ILE A 37 4.03 -4.18 -4.73
N THR A 38 5.14 -4.33 -5.45
CA THR A 38 5.93 -5.55 -5.42
C THR A 38 6.92 -5.43 -4.27
N MET A 39 6.75 -6.25 -3.25
CA MET A 39 7.59 -6.23 -2.07
C MET A 39 8.99 -6.72 -2.39
N ASN A 40 9.97 -6.22 -1.65
CA ASN A 40 11.34 -6.72 -1.72
C ASN A 40 11.35 -8.20 -1.37
N ALA A 41 12.20 -8.98 -2.06
CA ALA A 41 12.27 -10.43 -1.89
C ALA A 41 13.07 -10.87 -0.66
N ALA A 42 13.53 -9.94 0.16
CA ALA A 42 14.28 -10.28 1.37
C ALA A 42 13.44 -11.13 2.32
N SER A 43 14.07 -12.07 2.99
CA SER A 43 13.40 -12.94 3.96
C SER A 43 12.90 -12.14 5.16
N LEU A 44 11.71 -12.51 5.64
CA LEU A 44 11.17 -12.00 6.89
C LEU A 44 11.04 -13.20 7.83
N ALA A 45 11.81 -13.20 8.91
CA ALA A 45 11.85 -14.32 9.84
C ALA A 45 10.48 -14.57 10.48
N ALA A 46 10.24 -15.79 10.93
CA ALA A 46 9.01 -16.14 11.65
C ALA A 46 8.84 -15.21 12.86
N GLY A 47 7.66 -14.66 13.02
CA GLY A 47 7.34 -13.71 14.09
C GLY A 47 7.91 -12.30 13.90
N ALA A 48 8.68 -12.05 12.85
CA ALA A 48 9.24 -10.73 12.57
C ALA A 48 8.25 -9.86 11.81
N GLU A 49 8.47 -8.55 11.90
CA GLU A 49 7.68 -7.59 11.13
C GLU A 49 8.57 -6.53 10.50
N ALA A 50 8.06 -5.92 9.44
CA ALA A 50 8.71 -4.80 8.78
C ALA A 50 7.66 -3.75 8.45
N THR A 51 8.01 -2.49 8.63
CA THR A 51 7.14 -1.36 8.34
C THR A 51 7.80 -0.47 7.29
N PHE A 52 7.04 -0.05 6.31
CA PHE A 52 7.53 0.91 5.32
C PHE A 52 6.49 1.99 5.06
N THR A 53 6.94 3.13 4.56
CA THR A 53 6.09 4.28 4.27
C THR A 53 5.74 4.30 2.79
N VAL A 54 4.46 4.47 2.49
CA VAL A 54 3.97 4.73 1.15
C VAL A 54 3.69 6.22 1.04
N THR A 55 4.44 6.91 0.19
CA THR A 55 4.20 8.31 -0.12
C THR A 55 3.16 8.38 -1.22
N ASN A 56 2.05 9.08 -0.96
CA ASN A 56 0.93 9.16 -1.90
C ASN A 56 0.24 10.50 -1.73
N SER A 57 0.29 11.32 -2.77
CA SER A 57 -0.29 12.67 -2.75
C SER A 57 -1.82 12.69 -2.60
N TYR A 58 -2.49 11.57 -2.81
CA TYR A 58 -3.94 11.43 -2.63
C TYR A 58 -4.33 11.13 -1.18
N CYS A 59 -3.36 10.87 -0.32
CA CYS A 59 -3.60 10.48 1.07
C CYS A 59 -3.68 11.70 1.98
N ASN A 60 -4.58 11.67 2.94
CA ASN A 60 -4.63 12.65 4.03
C ASN A 60 -5.05 11.94 5.33
N VAL A 61 -5.06 12.66 6.43
CA VAL A 61 -5.32 12.07 7.76
C VAL A 61 -6.72 11.46 7.90
N ALA A 62 -7.65 11.82 7.01
CA ALA A 62 -9.00 11.24 7.00
C ALA A 62 -9.12 10.05 6.05
N SER A 63 -8.07 9.73 5.30
CA SER A 63 -8.08 8.60 4.36
C SER A 63 -8.14 7.28 5.11
N VAL A 64 -8.76 6.29 4.48
CA VAL A 64 -8.80 4.91 4.99
C VAL A 64 -8.17 4.03 3.91
N PRO A 65 -6.84 3.90 3.88
CA PRO A 65 -6.19 3.01 2.92
C PRO A 65 -6.58 1.57 3.17
N VAL A 66 -6.79 0.83 2.10
CA VAL A 66 -7.11 -0.60 2.17
C VAL A 66 -6.00 -1.35 1.47
N VAL A 67 -5.41 -2.32 2.16
CA VAL A 67 -4.33 -3.14 1.62
C VAL A 67 -4.72 -4.61 1.69
N ALA A 68 -4.26 -5.37 0.70
CA ALA A 68 -4.50 -6.81 0.65
C ALA A 68 -3.33 -7.47 -0.06
N LEU A 69 -3.07 -8.72 0.30
CA LEU A 69 -2.06 -9.54 -0.38
C LEU A 69 -2.66 -10.13 -1.64
N GLN A 70 -1.97 -9.94 -2.77
CA GLN A 70 -2.35 -10.59 -4.02
C GLN A 70 -1.75 -11.99 -4.13
N ALA A 71 -0.50 -12.13 -3.72
CA ALA A 71 0.22 -13.39 -3.77
C ALA A 71 1.17 -13.47 -2.59
N VAL A 72 1.37 -14.68 -2.11
CA VAL A 72 2.28 -14.96 -1.00
C VAL A 72 3.27 -16.03 -1.42
N GLY A 73 4.47 -15.95 -0.86
CA GLY A 73 5.47 -17.01 -0.99
C GLY A 73 5.33 -18.03 0.13
N THR A 74 6.45 -18.37 0.76
CA THR A 74 6.46 -19.24 1.93
C THR A 74 6.12 -18.45 3.18
N GLY A 75 5.71 -19.14 4.23
CA GLY A 75 5.34 -18.52 5.50
C GLY A 75 3.89 -18.09 5.55
N LEU A 76 3.55 -17.28 6.53
CA LEU A 76 2.19 -16.84 6.79
C LEU A 76 2.16 -15.31 6.90
N PRO A 77 2.36 -14.58 5.79
CA PRO A 77 2.41 -13.13 5.85
C PRO A 77 1.04 -12.50 6.08
N GLN A 78 1.06 -11.40 6.80
CA GLN A 78 -0.11 -10.55 7.03
C GLN A 78 0.31 -9.10 6.84
N VAL A 79 -0.56 -8.28 6.22
CA VAL A 79 -0.31 -6.86 6.01
C VAL A 79 -1.44 -6.03 6.60
N TYR A 80 -1.10 -4.86 7.11
CA TYR A 80 -2.09 -3.89 7.58
C TYR A 80 -1.53 -2.48 7.53
N VAL A 81 -2.43 -1.49 7.51
CA VAL A 81 -2.05 -0.09 7.57
C VAL A 81 -1.83 0.27 9.03
N SER A 82 -0.63 0.73 9.37
CA SER A 82 -0.24 1.01 10.75
C SER A 82 -0.25 2.49 11.11
N ALA A 83 -0.27 3.39 10.13
CA ALA A 83 -0.36 4.84 10.37
C ALA A 83 -0.84 5.53 9.11
N VAL A 84 -1.50 6.68 9.25
CA VAL A 84 -1.98 7.50 8.16
C VAL A 84 -1.64 8.95 8.45
N ALA A 85 -1.14 9.67 7.45
CA ALA A 85 -0.79 11.09 7.56
C ALA A 85 -1.12 11.81 6.25
N ASN A 86 -0.94 13.11 6.23
CA ASN A 86 -1.09 13.86 4.98
C ASN A 86 0.05 13.50 4.03
N GLY A 87 -0.29 12.95 2.87
CA GLY A 87 0.67 12.61 1.84
C GLY A 87 1.34 11.26 2.02
N SER A 88 1.02 10.49 3.06
CA SER A 88 1.65 9.18 3.26
C SER A 88 0.87 8.29 4.22
N PHE A 89 1.15 7.00 4.16
CA PHE A 89 0.68 6.04 5.16
C PHE A 89 1.72 4.93 5.30
N ASN A 90 1.68 4.24 6.41
CA ASN A 90 2.61 3.14 6.67
C ASN A 90 1.90 1.80 6.54
N ILE A 91 2.60 0.84 5.97
CA ILE A 91 2.16 -0.55 5.89
C ILE A 91 3.12 -1.38 6.73
N THR A 92 2.56 -2.22 7.59
CA THR A 92 3.33 -3.20 8.35
C THR A 92 3.03 -4.59 7.83
N MET A 93 4.07 -5.36 7.57
CA MET A 93 4.00 -6.76 7.21
C MET A 93 4.56 -7.60 8.34
N THR A 94 3.82 -8.62 8.75
CA THR A 94 4.24 -9.56 9.79
C THR A 94 4.23 -10.97 9.22
N ASN A 95 5.24 -11.75 9.53
CA ASN A 95 5.25 -13.18 9.26
C ASN A 95 4.77 -13.92 10.51
N LEU A 96 3.55 -14.45 10.43
CA LEU A 96 2.89 -15.14 11.55
C LEU A 96 3.29 -16.61 11.67
N ASP A 97 4.16 -17.06 10.84
CA ASP A 97 4.59 -18.45 10.77
C ASP A 97 5.28 -18.95 12.08
#